data_ee7b4c99674742674ac9f07b5af0fb45
#
_entry.id   ee7b4c99674742674ac9f07b5af0fb45
#
_cell.length_a   1.000
_cell.length_b   1.000
_cell.length_c   1.000
_cell.angle_alpha   90.00
_cell.angle_beta   90.00
_cell.angle_gamma   90.00
#
_symmetry.space_group_name_H-M   'P 1'
#
loop_
_entity.id
_entity.type
_entity.pdbx_description
1 polymer ?
#
loop_
_entity_poly.entity_id
_entity_poly.type
_entity_poly.pdbx_seq_one_letter_code
_entity_poly.pdbx_strand_id
1 'polypeptide(L)'
;MINSTINSGDPSPNAQSFVDVHMKVLCCRYWLLDLWDCHDMVFPFWRIYWNRNHGGVLTHLNEKTQMTPENVYIIAPFTSFSSKFNIKTMHTKGIHVSGRHLVSTDKEVELESVSLIHFFMHFNLGVPFDNVFPGIFKIKMSSSLKSKLEYITNQLKNNNDTFKMTSSLKIQSFIMDVLSNIGPKLWKSFNIDPRILNVIRYIENNLAEKNENKTLAEVIHMAPNSFSRLFRENMGITPHQFLQKRKVAYACELFEHSDKTIEEMATLLGFSDRYHFTRVFTSVTGVSPGLYKSRTLF
;
A
#
# COMPACT_ATOMS: atom_id res chain seq x y z
N MET A 1 -27.96 14.97 -38.09
CA MET A 1 -28.76 15.67 -37.07
C MET A 1 -29.31 14.60 -36.15
N ILE A 2 -28.67 14.42 -35.01
CA ILE A 2 -29.15 13.50 -33.97
C ILE A 2 -30.10 14.31 -33.11
N ASN A 3 -31.41 14.06 -33.22
CA ASN A 3 -32.40 14.63 -32.34
C ASN A 3 -32.17 14.07 -30.90
N SER A 4 -31.59 14.87 -30.05
CA SER A 4 -31.63 14.65 -28.61
C SER A 4 -33.01 15.06 -28.09
N THR A 5 -33.96 14.14 -28.09
CA THR A 5 -35.18 14.26 -27.28
C THR A 5 -34.72 14.24 -25.81
N ILE A 6 -34.71 15.42 -25.19
CA ILE A 6 -34.61 15.54 -23.75
C ILE A 6 -35.86 14.89 -23.17
N ASN A 7 -35.76 13.66 -22.73
CA ASN A 7 -36.81 13.03 -21.93
C ASN A 7 -36.91 13.79 -20.61
N SER A 8 -37.96 14.60 -20.44
CA SER A 8 -38.36 15.18 -19.17
C SER A 8 -38.97 14.07 -18.29
N GLY A 9 -38.18 13.15 -17.79
CA GLY A 9 -38.62 12.00 -16.99
C GLY A 9 -37.58 11.62 -15.97
N ASP A 10 -37.90 10.64 -15.15
CA ASP A 10 -37.00 10.03 -14.17
C ASP A 10 -35.68 9.62 -14.85
N PRO A 11 -34.51 10.16 -14.44
CA PRO A 11 -33.20 9.81 -15.00
C PRO A 11 -32.67 8.43 -14.57
N SER A 12 -33.35 7.73 -13.65
CA SER A 12 -32.90 6.45 -13.10
C SER A 12 -32.76 5.29 -14.11
N PRO A 13 -33.45 5.27 -15.28
CA PRO A 13 -33.20 4.26 -16.31
C PRO A 13 -31.86 4.37 -17.02
N ASN A 14 -31.15 5.52 -16.89
CA ASN A 14 -29.84 5.70 -17.50
C ASN A 14 -28.77 4.96 -16.70
N ALA A 15 -28.23 3.88 -17.27
CA ALA A 15 -27.16 3.12 -16.67
C ALA A 15 -25.91 4.00 -16.50
N GLN A 16 -25.44 4.12 -15.26
CA GLN A 16 -24.17 4.77 -14.93
C GLN A 16 -23.15 3.72 -14.50
N SER A 17 -21.89 3.92 -14.90
CA SER A 17 -20.79 3.05 -14.48
C SER A 17 -19.85 3.82 -13.57
N PHE A 18 -19.61 3.30 -12.39
CA PHE A 18 -18.67 3.85 -11.43
C PHE A 18 -17.49 2.91 -11.25
N VAL A 19 -16.31 3.50 -10.99
CA VAL A 19 -15.12 2.74 -10.59
C VAL A 19 -15.29 2.37 -9.13
N ASP A 20 -15.31 1.07 -8.85
CA ASP A 20 -15.45 0.55 -7.49
C ASP A 20 -14.07 0.30 -6.87
N VAL A 21 -13.79 0.98 -5.75
CA VAL A 21 -12.52 0.92 -5.03
C VAL A 21 -12.72 0.23 -3.69
N HIS A 22 -12.07 -0.92 -3.50
CA HIS A 22 -12.12 -1.67 -2.25
C HIS A 22 -10.97 -1.28 -1.32
N MET A 23 -11.10 -0.13 -0.66
CA MET A 23 -10.07 0.36 0.24
C MET A 23 -10.01 -0.45 1.53
N LYS A 24 -8.81 -0.93 1.88
CA LYS A 24 -8.48 -1.52 3.17
C LYS A 24 -7.31 -0.77 3.81
N VAL A 25 -7.54 -0.12 4.95
CA VAL A 25 -6.48 0.48 5.76
C VAL A 25 -5.80 -0.63 6.54
N LEU A 26 -4.48 -0.75 6.42
CA LEU A 26 -3.66 -1.77 7.08
C LEU A 26 -3.10 -1.26 8.40
N CYS A 27 -2.55 -0.06 8.40
CA CYS A 27 -2.11 0.61 9.63
C CYS A 27 -2.15 2.13 9.49
N CYS A 28 -2.19 2.80 10.64
CA CYS A 28 -2.12 4.25 10.75
C CYS A 28 -1.42 4.57 12.07
N ARG A 29 -0.27 5.26 12.03
CA ARG A 29 0.57 5.51 13.20
C ARG A 29 1.11 6.94 13.22
N TYR A 30 1.33 7.45 14.42
CA TYR A 30 1.98 8.73 14.67
C TYR A 30 3.10 8.53 15.67
N TRP A 31 4.34 8.66 15.20
CA TRP A 31 5.54 8.22 15.89
C TRP A 31 6.54 9.34 16.11
N LEU A 32 7.24 9.25 17.23
CA LEU A 32 8.49 9.96 17.49
C LEU A 32 9.63 9.03 17.10
N LEU A 33 10.37 9.36 16.05
CA LEU A 33 11.49 8.58 15.53
C LEU A 33 12.82 9.19 16.00
N ASP A 34 13.64 8.38 16.63
CA ASP A 34 15.01 8.71 17.01
C ASP A 34 16.01 8.30 15.93
N LEU A 35 15.68 7.25 15.19
CA LEU A 35 16.44 6.73 14.05
C LEU A 35 15.49 6.23 12.97
N TRP A 36 15.78 6.59 11.71
CA TRP A 36 15.12 6.03 10.55
C TRP A 36 16.14 5.79 9.45
N ASP A 37 16.60 4.55 9.30
CA ASP A 37 17.57 4.14 8.29
C ASP A 37 17.11 2.85 7.61
N CYS A 38 16.45 2.99 6.47
CA CYS A 38 15.87 1.89 5.72
C CYS A 38 16.40 1.89 4.29
N HIS A 39 16.81 0.73 3.81
CA HIS A 39 17.46 0.58 2.51
C HIS A 39 16.67 -0.32 1.58
N ASP A 40 16.46 0.15 0.35
CA ASP A 40 15.91 -0.60 -0.79
C ASP A 40 14.63 -1.39 -0.47
N MET A 41 13.73 -0.74 0.26
CA MET A 41 12.48 -1.33 0.70
C MET A 41 11.49 -1.40 -0.43
N VAL A 42 10.82 -2.54 -0.56
CA VAL A 42 9.72 -2.74 -1.50
C VAL A 42 8.54 -3.31 -0.75
N PHE A 43 7.38 -2.66 -0.84
CA PHE A 43 6.16 -3.12 -0.19
C PHE A 43 5.01 -3.24 -1.18
N PRO A 44 4.13 -4.22 -0.99
CA PRO A 44 3.05 -4.49 -1.94
C PRO A 44 1.79 -3.66 -1.69
N PHE A 45 1.89 -2.56 -0.95
CA PHE A 45 0.78 -1.69 -0.58
C PHE A 45 1.16 -0.22 -0.68
N TRP A 46 0.15 0.63 -0.74
CA TRP A 46 0.27 2.07 -0.71
C TRP A 46 0.75 2.56 0.65
N ARG A 47 1.57 3.62 0.65
CA ARG A 47 2.01 4.31 1.85
C ARG A 47 1.80 5.80 1.71
N ILE A 48 1.31 6.41 2.79
CA ILE A 48 1.30 7.86 2.96
C ILE A 48 2.22 8.17 4.12
N TYR A 49 3.15 9.11 3.90
CA TYR A 49 4.09 9.64 4.88
C TYR A 49 3.94 11.14 5.00
N TRP A 50 4.01 11.62 6.23
CA TRP A 50 4.11 13.04 6.54
C TRP A 50 5.00 13.23 7.77
N ASN A 51 5.82 14.30 7.76
CA ASN A 51 6.63 14.70 8.91
C ASN A 51 6.17 16.06 9.38
N ARG A 52 6.00 16.20 10.69
CA ARG A 52 5.66 17.48 11.30
C ARG A 52 6.82 18.46 11.27
N ASN A 53 8.07 17.96 11.33
CA ASN A 53 9.32 18.72 11.28
C ASN A 53 10.23 18.23 10.14
N HIS A 54 11.28 18.99 9.88
CA HIS A 54 12.26 18.67 8.84
C HIS A 54 13.22 17.57 9.27
N GLY A 55 13.95 16.99 8.31
CA GLY A 55 15.07 16.06 8.54
C GLY A 55 14.89 14.68 7.91
N GLY A 56 13.68 14.23 7.62
CA GLY A 56 13.43 12.99 6.90
C GLY A 56 13.79 13.10 5.41
N VAL A 57 14.43 12.06 4.87
CA VAL A 57 14.80 11.98 3.45
C VAL A 57 14.30 10.66 2.88
N LEU A 58 13.62 10.74 1.74
CA LEU A 58 13.27 9.58 0.90
C LEU A 58 14.21 9.54 -0.31
N THR A 59 14.64 8.35 -0.70
CA THR A 59 15.45 8.14 -1.93
C THR A 59 14.77 7.09 -2.80
N HIS A 60 14.56 7.41 -4.07
CA HIS A 60 14.01 6.52 -5.09
C HIS A 60 14.75 6.76 -6.41
N LEU A 61 15.22 5.69 -7.08
CA LEU A 61 16.00 5.77 -8.33
C LEU A 61 17.17 6.77 -8.24
N ASN A 62 17.89 6.79 -7.11
CA ASN A 62 18.97 7.72 -6.77
C ASN A 62 18.55 9.20 -6.59
N GLU A 63 17.28 9.53 -6.76
CA GLU A 63 16.77 10.87 -6.46
C GLU A 63 16.41 10.98 -4.97
N LYS A 64 16.96 12.02 -4.33
CA LYS A 64 16.71 12.32 -2.92
C LYS A 64 15.63 13.37 -2.78
N THR A 65 14.60 13.08 -2.01
CA THR A 65 13.52 14.00 -1.66
C THR A 65 13.59 14.34 -0.18
N GLN A 66 13.88 15.57 0.15
CA GLN A 66 13.76 16.09 1.52
C GLN A 66 12.28 16.20 1.88
N MET A 67 11.91 15.57 2.97
CA MET A 67 10.53 15.65 3.47
C MET A 67 10.33 16.95 4.27
N THR A 68 9.26 17.63 3.99
CA THR A 68 8.91 18.89 4.63
C THR A 68 7.47 18.88 5.14
N PRO A 69 7.13 19.65 6.21
CA PRO A 69 5.79 19.67 6.79
C PRO A 69 4.67 20.10 5.82
N GLU A 70 5.03 20.89 4.80
CA GLU A 70 4.08 21.41 3.81
C GLU A 70 3.64 20.37 2.76
N ASN A 71 4.17 19.14 2.86
CA ASN A 71 3.89 18.13 1.85
C ASN A 71 3.57 16.77 2.48
N VAL A 72 2.62 16.07 1.86
CA VAL A 72 2.37 14.65 2.05
C VAL A 72 3.07 13.88 0.94
N TYR A 73 3.66 12.74 1.27
CA TYR A 73 4.36 11.88 0.34
C TYR A 73 3.60 10.56 0.22
N ILE A 74 3.22 10.20 -1.00
CA ILE A 74 2.57 8.93 -1.26
C ILE A 74 3.51 8.04 -2.07
N ILE A 75 3.66 6.80 -1.63
CA ILE A 75 4.52 5.78 -2.23
C ILE A 75 3.61 4.69 -2.80
N ALA A 76 3.70 4.47 -4.11
CA ALA A 76 2.92 3.45 -4.78
C ALA A 76 3.39 2.03 -4.42
N PRO A 77 2.53 1.01 -4.51
CA PRO A 77 2.92 -0.38 -4.32
C PRO A 77 4.12 -0.79 -5.19
N PHE A 78 4.97 -1.66 -4.67
CA PHE A 78 6.16 -2.18 -5.33
C PHE A 78 7.20 -1.12 -5.75
N THR A 79 7.14 0.07 -5.17
CA THR A 79 8.19 1.10 -5.31
C THR A 79 9.37 0.74 -4.43
N SER A 80 10.57 0.61 -5.03
CA SER A 80 11.81 0.50 -4.26
C SER A 80 12.22 1.87 -3.75
N PHE A 81 12.41 2.01 -2.44
CA PHE A 81 12.85 3.26 -1.84
C PHE A 81 13.67 3.05 -0.58
N SER A 82 14.47 4.05 -0.23
CA SER A 82 15.20 4.15 1.03
C SER A 82 14.72 5.37 1.81
N SER A 83 14.81 5.31 3.13
CA SER A 83 14.45 6.43 4.00
C SER A 83 15.54 6.68 5.04
N LYS A 84 15.76 7.95 5.40
CA LYS A 84 16.84 8.31 6.33
C LYS A 84 16.47 9.47 7.24
N PHE A 85 16.83 9.32 8.54
CA PHE A 85 16.83 10.38 9.55
C PHE A 85 17.83 10.03 10.66
N ASN A 86 18.63 11.03 11.10
CA ASN A 86 19.55 10.95 12.25
C ASN A 86 20.49 9.73 12.24
N ILE A 87 21.18 9.52 11.11
CA ILE A 87 22.09 8.38 10.98
C ILE A 87 23.40 8.69 11.69
N LYS A 88 23.61 8.03 12.84
CA LYS A 88 24.89 8.06 13.59
C LYS A 88 25.84 6.96 13.10
N THR A 89 25.32 5.86 12.60
CA THR A 89 26.09 4.71 12.09
C THR A 89 25.53 4.34 10.72
N MET A 90 26.39 4.29 9.70
CA MET A 90 25.95 3.91 8.35
C MET A 90 25.67 2.40 8.30
N HIS A 91 24.43 2.03 8.11
CA HIS A 91 24.05 0.68 7.72
C HIS A 91 24.00 0.59 6.18
N THR A 92 24.42 -0.52 5.63
CA THR A 92 24.46 -0.71 4.18
C THR A 92 23.23 -1.43 3.64
N LYS A 93 22.46 -2.10 4.51
CA LYS A 93 21.27 -2.89 4.15
C LYS A 93 20.28 -2.98 5.30
N GLY A 94 19.02 -3.22 4.95
CA GLY A 94 17.97 -3.57 5.92
C GLY A 94 17.19 -2.36 6.43
N ILE A 95 16.51 -2.58 7.53
CA ILE A 95 15.60 -1.62 8.15
C ILE A 95 16.11 -1.38 9.57
N HIS A 96 16.47 -0.18 9.90
CA HIS A 96 16.90 0.24 11.25
C HIS A 96 16.05 1.43 11.67
N VAL A 97 15.07 1.15 12.52
CA VAL A 97 14.12 2.15 13.01
C VAL A 97 14.08 2.04 14.52
N SER A 98 14.17 3.17 15.22
CA SER A 98 13.87 3.26 16.64
C SER A 98 13.03 4.48 16.93
N GLY A 99 12.17 4.36 17.92
CA GLY A 99 11.24 5.41 18.31
C GLY A 99 10.09 4.85 19.14
N ARG A 100 9.07 5.68 19.36
CA ARG A 100 7.88 5.31 20.12
C ARG A 100 6.63 6.00 19.59
N HIS A 101 5.48 5.53 20.00
CA HIS A 101 4.24 6.25 19.76
C HIS A 101 4.22 7.60 20.48
N LEU A 102 3.68 8.61 19.81
CA LEU A 102 3.31 9.87 20.42
C LEU A 102 2.03 9.69 21.24
N VAL A 103 2.01 10.26 22.44
CA VAL A 103 0.86 10.27 23.34
C VAL A 103 0.39 11.69 23.61
N SER A 104 -0.82 11.84 24.14
CA SER A 104 -1.45 13.15 24.36
C SER A 104 -0.71 14.09 25.30
N THR A 105 0.12 13.54 26.19
CA THR A 105 0.97 14.31 27.13
C THR A 105 2.27 14.81 26.51
N ASP A 106 2.63 14.36 25.32
CA ASP A 106 3.86 14.77 24.63
C ASP A 106 3.75 16.24 24.16
N LYS A 107 4.79 17.00 24.45
CA LYS A 107 4.95 18.38 23.98
C LYS A 107 5.70 18.36 22.63
N GLU A 108 4.97 18.25 21.54
CA GLU A 108 5.53 18.06 20.19
C GLU A 108 6.59 19.13 19.84
N VAL A 109 6.36 20.40 20.22
CA VAL A 109 7.29 21.49 19.93
C VAL A 109 8.68 21.28 20.56
N GLU A 110 8.74 20.70 21.76
CA GLU A 110 10.01 20.39 22.43
C GLU A 110 10.72 19.20 21.75
N LEU A 111 9.96 18.23 21.28
CA LEU A 111 10.45 17.00 20.65
C LEU A 111 10.95 17.22 19.22
N GLU A 112 10.44 18.21 18.50
CA GLU A 112 10.85 18.55 17.12
C GLU A 112 12.34 18.87 16.98
N SER A 113 13.00 19.29 18.06
CA SER A 113 14.42 19.64 18.04
C SER A 113 15.37 18.44 18.09
N VAL A 114 14.89 17.28 18.55
CA VAL A 114 15.72 16.10 18.83
C VAL A 114 15.33 14.86 18.04
N SER A 115 14.10 14.77 17.63
CA SER A 115 13.53 13.59 16.94
C SER A 115 12.64 13.98 15.77
N LEU A 116 12.33 13.02 14.90
CA LEU A 116 11.41 13.23 13.79
C LEU A 116 10.00 12.81 14.20
N ILE A 117 9.07 13.74 14.13
CA ILE A 117 7.66 13.43 14.35
C ILE A 117 7.06 12.99 13.02
N HIS A 118 6.78 11.68 12.92
CA HIS A 118 6.46 10.99 11.69
C HIS A 118 5.05 10.37 11.74
N PHE A 119 4.25 10.73 10.77
CA PHE A 119 2.98 10.09 10.48
C PHE A 119 3.14 9.15 9.29
N PHE A 120 2.64 7.92 9.44
CA PHE A 120 2.57 6.99 8.35
C PHE A 120 1.27 6.20 8.34
N MET A 121 0.88 5.81 7.13
CA MET A 121 -0.33 5.05 6.88
C MET A 121 -0.09 4.08 5.74
N HIS A 122 -0.57 2.84 5.88
CA HIS A 122 -0.51 1.82 4.85
C HIS A 122 -1.92 1.38 4.48
N PHE A 123 -2.17 1.16 3.20
CA PHE A 123 -3.49 0.74 2.71
C PHE A 123 -3.40 0.05 1.35
N ASN A 124 -4.44 -0.71 1.02
CA ASN A 124 -4.69 -1.26 -0.30
C ASN A 124 -5.96 -0.64 -0.90
N LEU A 125 -6.01 -0.56 -2.21
CA LEU A 125 -7.18 -0.12 -2.98
C LEU A 125 -7.88 -1.29 -3.67
N GLY A 126 -7.26 -2.47 -3.59
CA GLY A 126 -7.68 -3.64 -4.35
C GLY A 126 -7.20 -3.62 -5.80
N VAL A 127 -7.30 -4.76 -6.45
CA VAL A 127 -6.95 -4.86 -7.87
C VAL A 127 -8.14 -4.35 -8.70
N PRO A 128 -7.86 -3.55 -9.74
CA PRO A 128 -6.56 -3.27 -10.37
C PRO A 128 -5.77 -2.09 -9.80
N PHE A 129 -6.29 -1.34 -8.82
CA PHE A 129 -5.75 -0.04 -8.40
C PHE A 129 -4.44 -0.13 -7.62
N ASP A 130 -4.08 -1.32 -7.11
CA ASP A 130 -2.75 -1.59 -6.55
C ASP A 130 -1.71 -1.94 -7.63
N ASN A 131 -2.11 -2.10 -8.91
CA ASN A 131 -1.21 -2.40 -10.02
C ASN A 131 -0.88 -1.13 -10.83
N VAL A 132 -0.25 -0.19 -10.19
CA VAL A 132 0.18 1.09 -10.76
C VAL A 132 1.67 1.12 -11.06
N PHE A 133 2.15 2.17 -11.73
CA PHE A 133 3.58 2.39 -11.88
C PHE A 133 4.21 2.72 -10.53
N PRO A 134 5.35 2.07 -10.17
CA PRO A 134 6.12 2.45 -8.99
C PRO A 134 6.51 3.93 -9.02
N GLY A 135 6.51 4.57 -7.85
CA GLY A 135 6.93 5.95 -7.73
C GLY A 135 6.61 6.56 -6.37
N ILE A 136 7.25 7.68 -6.07
CA ILE A 136 6.98 8.54 -4.92
C ILE A 136 6.38 9.84 -5.44
N PHE A 137 5.22 10.22 -4.92
CA PHE A 137 4.50 11.43 -5.33
C PHE A 137 4.41 12.40 -4.16
N LYS A 138 4.81 13.63 -4.42
CA LYS A 138 4.76 14.74 -3.46
C LYS A 138 3.48 15.51 -3.68
N ILE A 139 2.64 15.61 -2.66
CA ILE A 139 1.36 16.32 -2.66
C ILE A 139 1.46 17.50 -1.71
N LYS A 140 1.17 18.71 -2.20
CA LYS A 140 1.17 19.91 -1.36
C LYS A 140 0.02 19.84 -0.34
N MET A 141 0.32 20.16 0.91
CA MET A 141 -0.64 20.20 1.99
C MET A 141 -1.67 21.32 1.75
N SER A 142 -2.91 20.95 1.50
CA SER A 142 -4.04 21.88 1.48
C SER A 142 -4.63 22.08 2.88
N SER A 143 -5.44 23.11 3.07
CA SER A 143 -6.16 23.33 4.35
C SER A 143 -7.06 22.16 4.72
N SER A 144 -7.73 21.55 3.73
CA SER A 144 -8.55 20.35 3.92
C SER A 144 -7.72 19.16 4.41
N LEU A 145 -6.61 18.85 3.72
CA LEU A 145 -5.71 17.77 4.11
C LEU A 145 -5.13 17.99 5.51
N LYS A 146 -4.72 19.23 5.82
CA LYS A 146 -4.18 19.61 7.13
C LYS A 146 -5.20 19.37 8.24
N SER A 147 -6.42 19.85 8.10
CA SER A 147 -7.49 19.66 9.10
C SER A 147 -7.81 18.18 9.34
N LYS A 148 -7.86 17.36 8.28
CA LYS A 148 -8.08 15.91 8.41
C LYS A 148 -6.90 15.23 9.10
N LEU A 149 -5.67 15.58 8.74
CA LEU A 149 -4.44 15.03 9.33
C LEU A 149 -4.34 15.37 10.82
N GLU A 150 -4.63 16.62 11.22
CA GLU A 150 -4.67 17.05 12.61
C GLU A 150 -5.72 16.26 13.43
N TYR A 151 -6.90 16.02 12.85
CA TYR A 151 -7.91 15.17 13.50
C TYR A 151 -7.35 13.74 13.70
N ILE A 152 -6.77 13.13 12.66
CA ILE A 152 -6.25 11.76 12.70
C ILE A 152 -5.12 11.65 13.72
N THR A 153 -4.14 12.55 13.69
CA THR A 153 -2.99 12.53 14.61
C THR A 153 -3.43 12.71 16.07
N ASN A 154 -4.44 13.55 16.32
CA ASN A 154 -5.03 13.70 17.65
C ASN A 154 -5.74 12.43 18.13
N GLN A 155 -6.44 11.72 17.24
CA GLN A 155 -7.02 10.41 17.59
C GLN A 155 -5.95 9.38 17.92
N LEU A 156 -4.85 9.33 17.13
CA LEU A 156 -3.74 8.40 17.35
C LEU A 156 -3.01 8.64 18.67
N LYS A 157 -2.87 9.89 19.12
CA LYS A 157 -2.29 10.23 20.43
C LYS A 157 -3.14 9.77 21.62
N ASN A 158 -4.44 9.66 21.43
CA ASN A 158 -5.36 9.29 22.50
C ASN A 158 -5.78 7.81 22.47
N ASN A 159 -5.73 7.17 21.30
CA ASN A 159 -6.10 5.76 21.13
C ASN A 159 -5.43 5.20 19.87
N ASN A 160 -4.56 4.22 20.05
CA ASN A 160 -3.76 3.65 18.95
C ASN A 160 -4.35 2.37 18.34
N ASP A 161 -5.32 1.70 18.99
CA ASP A 161 -5.63 0.30 18.65
C ASP A 161 -7.02 0.11 18.02
N THR A 162 -7.98 1.00 18.31
CA THR A 162 -9.36 0.84 17.81
C THR A 162 -9.93 2.15 17.28
N PHE A 163 -10.35 2.13 16.03
CA PHE A 163 -10.98 3.28 15.39
C PHE A 163 -12.49 3.09 15.29
N LYS A 164 -13.24 4.04 15.84
CA LYS A 164 -14.70 4.10 15.64
C LYS A 164 -15.02 4.41 14.17
N MET A 165 -16.23 4.11 13.73
CA MET A 165 -16.69 4.34 12.35
C MET A 165 -16.36 5.77 11.86
N THR A 166 -16.64 6.79 12.68
CA THR A 166 -16.35 8.19 12.31
C THR A 166 -14.88 8.44 12.02
N SER A 167 -13.98 7.89 12.84
CA SER A 167 -12.53 8.02 12.63
C SER A 167 -12.08 7.24 11.38
N SER A 168 -12.62 6.05 11.17
CA SER A 168 -12.34 5.24 9.97
C SER A 168 -12.77 5.96 8.69
N LEU A 169 -13.94 6.59 8.67
CA LEU A 169 -14.41 7.37 7.53
C LEU A 169 -13.53 8.60 7.26
N LYS A 170 -13.07 9.29 8.33
CA LYS A 170 -12.14 10.42 8.16
C LYS A 170 -10.76 10.00 7.64
N ILE A 171 -10.25 8.85 8.09
CA ILE A 171 -9.02 8.24 7.56
C ILE A 171 -9.18 7.93 6.07
N GLN A 172 -10.25 7.25 5.68
CA GLN A 172 -10.53 6.93 4.27
C GLN A 172 -10.71 8.21 3.43
N SER A 173 -11.43 9.20 3.95
CA SER A 173 -11.57 10.51 3.28
C SER A 173 -10.23 11.23 3.09
N PHE A 174 -9.31 11.14 4.04
CA PHE A 174 -7.96 11.69 3.88
C PHE A 174 -7.18 10.97 2.78
N ILE A 175 -7.24 9.63 2.74
CA ILE A 175 -6.60 8.83 1.67
C ILE A 175 -7.15 9.23 0.30
N MET A 176 -8.48 9.33 0.16
CA MET A 176 -9.13 9.71 -1.11
C MET A 176 -8.73 11.11 -1.56
N ASP A 177 -8.63 12.07 -0.63
CA ASP A 177 -8.15 13.42 -0.95
C ASP A 177 -6.69 13.40 -1.44
N VAL A 178 -5.81 12.62 -0.80
CA VAL A 178 -4.41 12.48 -1.24
C VAL A 178 -4.35 11.87 -2.64
N LEU A 179 -5.08 10.78 -2.87
CA LEU A 179 -5.11 10.07 -4.15
C LEU A 179 -5.67 10.92 -5.30
N SER A 180 -6.69 11.74 -5.03
CA SER A 180 -7.31 12.63 -6.03
C SER A 180 -6.37 13.72 -6.53
N ASN A 181 -5.31 14.03 -5.76
CA ASN A 181 -4.27 14.98 -6.16
C ASN A 181 -3.13 14.33 -6.97
N ILE A 182 -3.16 13.04 -7.18
CA ILE A 182 -2.19 12.36 -8.05
C ILE A 182 -2.67 12.47 -9.50
N GLY A 183 -1.76 12.86 -10.38
CA GLY A 183 -2.09 13.03 -11.80
C GLY A 183 -2.61 11.72 -12.45
N PRO A 184 -3.51 11.81 -13.43
CA PRO A 184 -4.17 10.65 -14.07
C PRO A 184 -3.19 9.68 -14.74
N LYS A 185 -1.98 10.11 -15.05
CA LYS A 185 -0.94 9.25 -15.65
C LYS A 185 -0.50 8.09 -14.75
N LEU A 186 -0.70 8.20 -13.43
CA LEU A 186 -0.40 7.10 -12.50
C LEU A 186 -1.36 5.94 -12.72
N TRP A 187 -2.62 6.26 -12.94
CA TRP A 187 -3.65 5.29 -13.14
C TRP A 187 -3.49 4.74 -14.56
N LYS A 188 -2.86 3.58 -14.71
CA LYS A 188 -2.86 2.84 -15.99
C LYS A 188 -4.29 2.77 -16.46
N SER A 189 -4.52 2.97 -17.76
CA SER A 189 -5.85 2.82 -18.33
C SER A 189 -6.45 1.50 -17.87
N PHE A 190 -7.48 1.56 -17.04
CA PHE A 190 -8.10 0.39 -16.42
C PHE A 190 -9.05 -0.34 -17.37
N ASN A 191 -8.78 -0.27 -18.67
CA ASN A 191 -9.51 -1.05 -19.66
C ASN A 191 -9.04 -2.51 -19.63
N ILE A 192 -9.14 -3.13 -18.44
CA ILE A 192 -8.81 -4.55 -18.26
C ILE A 192 -9.94 -5.39 -18.85
N ASP A 193 -9.58 -6.38 -19.66
CA ASP A 193 -10.52 -7.36 -20.18
C ASP A 193 -11.35 -7.97 -19.02
N PRO A 194 -12.68 -7.95 -19.09
CA PRO A 194 -13.56 -8.49 -18.04
C PRO A 194 -13.25 -9.93 -17.67
N ARG A 195 -12.75 -10.74 -18.61
CA ARG A 195 -12.30 -12.12 -18.34
C ARG A 195 -11.12 -12.13 -17.37
N ILE A 196 -10.16 -11.22 -17.54
CA ILE A 196 -9.01 -11.10 -16.63
C ILE A 196 -9.46 -10.64 -15.24
N LEU A 197 -10.43 -9.73 -15.14
CA LEU A 197 -11.02 -9.36 -13.84
C LEU A 197 -11.66 -10.57 -13.14
N ASN A 198 -12.32 -11.47 -13.87
CA ASN A 198 -12.87 -12.70 -13.30
C ASN A 198 -11.77 -13.63 -12.76
N VAL A 199 -10.67 -13.79 -13.51
CA VAL A 199 -9.51 -14.58 -13.04
C VAL A 199 -8.89 -13.94 -11.78
N ILE A 200 -8.76 -12.63 -11.74
CA ILE A 200 -8.22 -11.92 -10.57
C ILE A 200 -9.12 -12.16 -9.35
N ARG A 201 -10.44 -12.04 -9.48
CA ARG A 201 -11.37 -12.37 -8.38
C ARG A 201 -11.25 -13.82 -7.92
N TYR A 202 -11.10 -14.74 -8.87
CA TYR A 202 -10.87 -16.16 -8.54
C TYR A 202 -9.57 -16.33 -7.72
N ILE A 203 -8.46 -15.72 -8.16
CA ILE A 203 -7.18 -15.75 -7.43
C ILE A 203 -7.32 -15.18 -6.02
N GLU A 204 -7.98 -14.01 -5.86
CA GLU A 204 -8.16 -13.39 -4.54
C GLU A 204 -8.94 -14.27 -3.57
N ASN A 205 -9.94 -14.98 -4.06
CA ASN A 205 -10.74 -15.89 -3.23
C ASN A 205 -10.05 -17.23 -2.94
N ASN A 206 -9.00 -17.59 -3.69
CA ASN A 206 -8.35 -18.90 -3.64
C ASN A 206 -6.81 -18.78 -3.52
N LEU A 207 -6.32 -17.79 -2.79
CA LEU A 207 -4.86 -17.52 -2.68
C LEU A 207 -4.06 -18.70 -2.13
N ALA A 208 -4.66 -19.52 -1.24
CA ALA A 208 -4.01 -20.69 -0.64
C ALA A 208 -3.87 -21.86 -1.61
N GLU A 209 -4.66 -21.89 -2.68
CA GLU A 209 -4.69 -23.03 -3.59
C GLU A 209 -3.54 -23.04 -4.61
N LYS A 210 -3.33 -24.21 -5.24
CA LYS A 210 -2.48 -24.34 -6.41
C LYS A 210 -3.17 -23.72 -7.63
N ASN A 211 -2.99 -22.43 -7.83
CA ASN A 211 -3.50 -21.69 -8.97
C ASN A 211 -2.57 -21.88 -10.19
N GLU A 212 -2.61 -23.06 -10.80
CA GLU A 212 -1.85 -23.34 -12.02
C GLU A 212 -2.44 -22.61 -13.23
N ASN A 213 -1.62 -22.29 -14.23
CA ASN A 213 -2.08 -21.60 -15.44
C ASN A 213 -3.24 -22.32 -16.13
N LYS A 214 -3.29 -23.67 -16.06
CA LYS A 214 -4.38 -24.47 -16.61
C LYS A 214 -5.69 -24.18 -15.88
N THR A 215 -5.70 -24.25 -14.55
CA THR A 215 -6.86 -23.95 -13.71
C THR A 215 -7.37 -22.53 -13.93
N LEU A 216 -6.46 -21.55 -13.96
CA LEU A 216 -6.83 -20.15 -14.20
C LEU A 216 -7.40 -19.90 -15.60
N ALA A 217 -6.89 -20.60 -16.61
CA ALA A 217 -7.40 -20.53 -17.98
C ALA A 217 -8.80 -21.14 -18.10
N GLU A 218 -9.08 -22.22 -17.34
CA GLU A 218 -10.39 -22.87 -17.28
C GLU A 218 -11.48 -21.94 -16.72
N VAL A 219 -11.15 -21.06 -15.76
CA VAL A 219 -12.09 -20.06 -15.20
C VAL A 219 -12.73 -19.18 -16.27
N ILE A 220 -12.03 -18.96 -17.39
CA ILE A 220 -12.49 -18.12 -18.49
C ILE A 220 -12.60 -18.87 -19.82
N HIS A 221 -12.60 -20.19 -19.77
CA HIS A 221 -12.75 -21.09 -20.93
C HIS A 221 -11.72 -20.80 -22.05
N MET A 222 -10.45 -20.59 -21.69
CA MET A 222 -9.37 -20.32 -22.65
C MET A 222 -8.28 -21.40 -22.60
N ALA A 223 -7.56 -21.56 -23.71
CA ALA A 223 -6.32 -22.34 -23.73
C ALA A 223 -5.24 -21.66 -22.86
N PRO A 224 -4.42 -22.42 -22.08
CA PRO A 224 -3.44 -21.86 -21.15
C PRO A 224 -2.47 -20.84 -21.77
N ASN A 225 -2.00 -21.07 -22.99
CA ASN A 225 -1.09 -20.16 -23.70
C ASN A 225 -1.77 -18.84 -24.09
N SER A 226 -2.99 -18.90 -24.58
CA SER A 226 -3.79 -17.72 -24.93
C SER A 226 -4.13 -16.90 -23.69
N PHE A 227 -4.51 -17.58 -22.61
CA PHE A 227 -4.73 -16.94 -21.30
C PHE A 227 -3.47 -16.23 -20.80
N SER A 228 -2.31 -16.90 -20.76
CA SER A 228 -1.05 -16.31 -20.27
C SER A 228 -0.67 -15.05 -21.05
N ARG A 229 -0.88 -15.06 -22.38
CA ARG A 229 -0.66 -13.88 -23.22
C ARG A 229 -1.62 -12.76 -22.88
N LEU A 230 -2.94 -13.03 -22.87
CA LEU A 230 -3.97 -12.05 -22.56
C LEU A 230 -3.76 -11.44 -21.16
N PHE A 231 -3.42 -12.28 -20.17
CA PHE A 231 -3.14 -11.81 -18.81
C PHE A 231 -1.94 -10.86 -18.78
N ARG A 232 -0.85 -11.22 -19.47
CA ARG A 232 0.36 -10.37 -19.53
C ARG A 232 0.12 -9.05 -20.28
N GLU A 233 -0.67 -9.06 -21.34
CA GLU A 233 -1.08 -7.84 -22.06
C GLU A 233 -1.87 -6.88 -21.18
N ASN A 234 -2.77 -7.41 -20.32
CA ASN A 234 -3.58 -6.60 -19.41
C ASN A 234 -2.84 -6.17 -18.14
N MET A 235 -2.07 -7.09 -17.52
CA MET A 235 -1.47 -6.88 -16.21
C MET A 235 0.02 -6.49 -16.25
N GLY A 236 0.68 -6.62 -17.41
CA GLY A 236 2.11 -6.35 -17.59
C GLY A 236 3.05 -7.40 -17.00
N ILE A 237 2.52 -8.40 -16.29
CA ILE A 237 3.26 -9.51 -15.66
C ILE A 237 2.56 -10.85 -15.92
N THR A 238 3.26 -11.96 -15.73
CA THR A 238 2.68 -13.29 -15.90
C THR A 238 1.69 -13.62 -14.77
N PRO A 239 0.72 -14.54 -15.00
CA PRO A 239 -0.19 -15.02 -13.95
C PRO A 239 0.54 -15.53 -12.71
N HIS A 240 1.63 -16.27 -12.89
CA HIS A 240 2.44 -16.80 -11.78
C HIS A 240 3.11 -15.67 -10.97
N GLN A 241 3.70 -14.66 -11.64
CA GLN A 241 4.27 -13.49 -10.95
C GLN A 241 3.20 -12.71 -10.20
N PHE A 242 2.02 -12.55 -10.79
CA PHE A 242 0.88 -11.90 -10.14
C PHE A 242 0.48 -12.66 -8.88
N LEU A 243 0.28 -13.97 -8.96
CA LEU A 243 -0.08 -14.83 -7.82
C LEU A 243 0.97 -14.72 -6.70
N GLN A 244 2.27 -14.79 -7.02
CA GLN A 244 3.33 -14.63 -6.03
C GLN A 244 3.27 -13.27 -5.33
N LYS A 245 3.09 -12.19 -6.08
CA LYS A 245 2.93 -10.84 -5.52
C LYS A 245 1.71 -10.74 -4.59
N ARG A 246 0.59 -11.35 -4.97
CA ARG A 246 -0.64 -11.34 -4.14
C ARG A 246 -0.46 -12.16 -2.86
N LYS A 247 0.15 -13.35 -2.93
CA LYS A 247 0.48 -14.16 -1.74
C LYS A 247 1.41 -13.39 -0.78
N VAL A 248 2.42 -12.71 -1.30
CA VAL A 248 3.32 -11.88 -0.47
C VAL A 248 2.60 -10.68 0.12
N ALA A 249 1.74 -10.01 -0.65
CA ALA A 249 0.93 -8.90 -0.14
C ALA A 249 0.03 -9.34 1.04
N TYR A 250 -0.61 -10.49 0.90
CA TYR A 250 -1.44 -11.06 1.97
C TYR A 250 -0.59 -11.52 3.18
N ALA A 251 0.61 -12.05 2.94
CA ALA A 251 1.55 -12.35 4.03
C ALA A 251 1.95 -11.09 4.82
N CYS A 252 2.25 -9.99 4.13
CA CYS A 252 2.57 -8.72 4.78
C CYS A 252 1.40 -8.21 5.65
N GLU A 253 0.19 -8.30 5.14
CA GLU A 253 -1.03 -7.96 5.89
C GLU A 253 -1.20 -8.82 7.14
N LEU A 254 -1.03 -10.14 7.01
CA LEU A 254 -1.16 -11.06 8.13
C LEU A 254 -0.06 -10.87 9.19
N PHE A 255 1.17 -10.53 8.79
CA PHE A 255 2.24 -10.22 9.75
C PHE A 255 1.94 -8.96 10.59
N GLU A 256 1.16 -8.02 10.09
CA GLU A 256 0.75 -6.83 10.83
C GLU A 256 -0.38 -7.10 11.85
N HIS A 257 -1.12 -8.21 11.66
CA HIS A 257 -2.34 -8.49 12.43
C HIS A 257 -2.37 -9.88 13.09
N SER A 258 -1.28 -10.65 13.04
CA SER A 258 -1.22 -11.98 13.65
C SER A 258 0.18 -12.39 14.09
N ASP A 259 0.24 -13.26 15.09
CA ASP A 259 1.50 -13.84 15.60
C ASP A 259 1.97 -15.09 14.85
N LYS A 260 1.38 -15.37 13.67
CA LYS A 260 1.73 -16.57 12.89
C LYS A 260 3.22 -16.67 12.62
N THR A 261 3.74 -17.88 12.77
CA THR A 261 5.12 -18.21 12.41
C THR A 261 5.33 -18.20 10.90
N ILE A 262 6.58 -18.15 10.46
CA ILE A 262 6.92 -18.21 9.03
C ILE A 262 6.47 -19.54 8.41
N GLU A 263 6.55 -20.65 9.17
CA GLU A 263 6.10 -21.97 8.77
C GLU A 263 4.58 -22.02 8.54
N GLU A 264 3.82 -21.53 9.53
CA GLU A 264 2.35 -21.41 9.41
C GLU A 264 1.93 -20.52 8.26
N MET A 265 2.68 -19.45 8.00
CA MET A 265 2.42 -18.55 6.87
C MET A 265 2.67 -19.24 5.53
N ALA A 266 3.76 -19.99 5.40
CA ALA A 266 4.06 -20.76 4.20
C ALA A 266 2.95 -21.78 3.90
N THR A 267 2.51 -22.52 4.93
CA THR A 267 1.42 -23.49 4.82
C THR A 267 0.10 -22.82 4.43
N LEU A 268 -0.28 -21.74 5.13
CA LEU A 268 -1.51 -20.98 4.89
C LEU A 268 -1.62 -20.47 3.45
N LEU A 269 -0.49 -20.06 2.87
CA LEU A 269 -0.42 -19.49 1.52
C LEU A 269 -0.13 -20.53 0.44
N GLY A 270 -0.09 -21.82 0.79
CA GLY A 270 0.10 -22.94 -0.14
C GLY A 270 1.48 -22.94 -0.80
N PHE A 271 2.53 -22.54 -0.07
CA PHE A 271 3.91 -22.78 -0.47
C PHE A 271 4.35 -24.19 -0.11
N SER A 272 5.27 -24.76 -0.88
CA SER A 272 5.77 -26.14 -0.62
C SER A 272 6.46 -26.26 0.75
N ASP A 273 7.13 -25.21 1.16
CA ASP A 273 7.86 -25.14 2.42
C ASP A 273 8.22 -23.67 2.78
N ARG A 274 8.74 -23.49 3.99
CA ARG A 274 9.16 -22.17 4.49
C ARG A 274 10.31 -21.55 3.70
N TYR A 275 11.15 -22.37 3.08
CA TYR A 275 12.32 -21.86 2.32
C TYR A 275 11.87 -21.28 0.98
N HIS A 276 10.94 -21.97 0.31
CA HIS A 276 10.30 -21.47 -0.89
C HIS A 276 9.55 -20.15 -0.61
N PHE A 277 8.74 -20.11 0.45
CA PHE A 277 8.08 -18.87 0.90
C PHE A 277 9.10 -17.75 1.16
N THR A 278 10.16 -18.01 1.95
CA THR A 278 11.18 -17.02 2.28
C THR A 278 11.85 -16.46 1.03
N ARG A 279 12.19 -17.31 0.07
CA ARG A 279 12.82 -16.90 -1.18
C ARG A 279 11.90 -15.99 -2.01
N VAL A 280 10.62 -16.38 -2.17
CA VAL A 280 9.63 -15.59 -2.90
C VAL A 280 9.36 -14.27 -2.19
N PHE A 281 9.13 -14.31 -0.89
CA PHE A 281 8.89 -13.11 -0.08
C PHE A 281 10.06 -12.12 -0.19
N THR A 282 11.30 -12.60 -0.03
CA THR A 282 12.50 -11.76 -0.14
C THR A 282 12.69 -11.20 -1.55
N SER A 283 12.37 -11.97 -2.59
CA SER A 283 12.47 -11.49 -3.98
C SER A 283 11.45 -10.38 -4.29
N VAL A 284 10.30 -10.37 -3.62
CA VAL A 284 9.24 -9.38 -3.83
C VAL A 284 9.45 -8.14 -2.94
N THR A 285 9.89 -8.32 -1.69
CA THR A 285 9.96 -7.25 -0.67
C THR A 285 11.36 -6.69 -0.44
N GLY A 286 12.41 -7.39 -0.90
CA GLY A 286 13.80 -7.05 -0.64
C GLY A 286 14.30 -7.44 0.77
N VAL A 287 13.43 -7.91 1.66
CA VAL A 287 13.78 -8.30 3.04
C VAL A 287 13.24 -9.67 3.39
N SER A 288 13.87 -10.38 4.33
CA SER A 288 13.36 -11.70 4.75
C SER A 288 12.05 -11.57 5.56
N PRO A 289 11.17 -12.59 5.54
CA PRO A 289 9.92 -12.59 6.31
C PRO A 289 10.17 -12.41 7.82
N GLY A 290 11.26 -13.00 8.36
CA GLY A 290 11.64 -12.85 9.76
C GLY A 290 12.00 -11.43 10.12
N LEU A 291 12.77 -10.77 9.27
CA LEU A 291 13.12 -9.36 9.43
C LEU A 291 11.88 -8.46 9.26
N TYR A 292 11.00 -8.76 8.35
CA TYR A 292 9.75 -8.03 8.17
C TYR A 292 8.88 -8.14 9.43
N LYS A 293 8.61 -9.38 9.90
CA LYS A 293 7.78 -9.65 11.07
C LYS A 293 8.32 -9.00 12.34
N SER A 294 9.64 -9.11 12.61
CA SER A 294 10.25 -8.52 13.81
C SER A 294 10.06 -7.00 13.92
N ARG A 295 9.58 -6.33 12.89
CA ARG A 295 9.43 -4.87 12.79
C ARG A 295 8.00 -4.39 12.62
N THR A 296 7.07 -5.28 12.31
CA THR A 296 5.63 -4.99 12.36
C THR A 296 5.07 -5.10 13.77
N LEU A 297 5.85 -5.70 14.70
CA LEU A 297 5.49 -5.86 16.12
C LEU A 297 5.90 -4.64 16.98
N PHE A 298 6.37 -3.53 16.36
CA PHE A 298 6.71 -2.30 17.07
C PHE A 298 5.89 -1.11 16.59
#